data_aa298c2e463a143da33bde1b2009962a
#
_entry.id   aa298c2e463a143da33bde1b2009962a
#
_cell.length_a   1.000
_cell.length_b   1.000
_cell.length_c   1.000
_cell.angle_alpha   90.00
_cell.angle_beta   90.00
_cell.angle_gamma   90.00
#
_symmetry.space_group_name_H-M   'P 1'
#
loop_
_entity.id
_entity.type
_entity.pdbx_description
1 polymer ?
#
loop_
_entity_poly.entity_id
_entity_poly.type
_entity_poly.pdbx_seq_one_letter_code
_entity_poly.pdbx_strand_id
1 'polypeptide(L)'
;FLKSRVGLLDSVVLSGGEATIHNLIPICKEIKKLGFKIKLDTNGSNFNQIKELVDLKLIDYIAIDFKAPKEKFKDLVGLCLYDTIIKTIQYIIKVNFDFELRTTVNTKLIDENDINSIISTIVDLGYKNTYYLQNFLQTSSNIGDISKSKDINKELIDSKNLIIQYRN
;
A
#
# COMPACT_ATOMS: atom_id res chain seq x y z
N PHE A 1 -16.34 -7.90 19.85
CA PHE A 1 -14.87 -7.95 20.03
C PHE A 1 -14.28 -6.57 20.33
N LEU A 2 -14.40 -5.58 19.44
CA LEU A 2 -13.73 -4.27 19.62
C LEU A 2 -14.14 -3.53 20.90
N LYS A 3 -15.42 -3.61 21.31
CA LYS A 3 -15.89 -2.98 22.56
C LYS A 3 -15.11 -3.44 23.79
N SER A 4 -14.69 -4.70 23.85
CA SER A 4 -13.88 -5.23 24.94
C SER A 4 -12.38 -4.91 24.84
N ARG A 5 -11.98 -4.15 23.83
CA ARG A 5 -10.60 -3.73 23.57
C ARG A 5 -10.37 -2.22 23.73
N VAL A 6 -11.41 -1.47 24.05
CA VAL A 6 -11.31 -0.03 24.34
C VAL A 6 -10.37 0.17 25.54
N GLY A 7 -9.38 1.05 25.36
CA GLY A 7 -8.31 1.30 26.34
C GLY A 7 -7.16 0.27 26.35
N LEU A 8 -7.27 -0.81 25.54
CA LEU A 8 -6.20 -1.82 25.39
C LEU A 8 -5.50 -1.76 24.04
N LEU A 9 -6.20 -1.27 23.01
CA LEU A 9 -5.68 -1.09 21.65
C LEU A 9 -5.88 0.35 21.22
N ASP A 10 -4.92 0.89 20.45
CA ASP A 10 -4.97 2.25 19.95
C ASP A 10 -5.63 2.34 18.57
N SER A 11 -5.52 1.29 17.79
CA SER A 11 -5.94 1.30 16.39
C SER A 11 -6.46 -0.03 15.88
N VAL A 12 -7.20 0.04 14.79
CA VAL A 12 -7.69 -1.10 14.00
C VAL A 12 -7.09 -0.99 12.59
N VAL A 13 -6.59 -2.11 12.07
CA VAL A 13 -6.16 -2.21 10.68
C VAL A 13 -7.26 -2.88 9.86
N LEU A 14 -7.74 -2.21 8.84
CA LEU A 14 -8.62 -2.79 7.82
C LEU A 14 -7.73 -3.32 6.69
N SER A 15 -7.69 -4.64 6.56
CA SER A 15 -6.83 -5.37 5.63
C SER A 15 -7.53 -6.65 5.18
N GLY A 16 -6.86 -7.42 4.29
CA GLY A 16 -7.34 -8.72 3.79
C GLY A 16 -7.99 -8.62 2.42
N GLY A 17 -7.41 -9.34 1.44
CA GLY A 17 -7.76 -9.17 0.03
C GLY A 17 -7.59 -7.72 -0.40
N GLU A 18 -8.68 -7.10 -0.84
CA GLU A 18 -8.76 -5.64 -1.02
C GLU A 18 -9.97 -5.13 -0.21
N ALA A 19 -9.70 -4.46 0.91
CA ALA A 19 -10.76 -4.01 1.83
C ALA A 19 -11.75 -3.06 1.15
N THR A 20 -11.28 -2.24 0.22
CA THR A 20 -12.09 -1.19 -0.44
C THR A 20 -13.09 -1.71 -1.48
N ILE A 21 -13.16 -3.01 -1.74
CA ILE A 21 -14.27 -3.58 -2.53
C ILE A 21 -15.59 -3.58 -1.75
N HIS A 22 -15.52 -3.49 -0.42
CA HIS A 22 -16.67 -3.39 0.47
C HIS A 22 -16.93 -1.93 0.83
N ASN A 23 -18.19 -1.58 1.10
CA ASN A 23 -18.49 -0.26 1.66
C ASN A 23 -17.99 -0.18 3.11
N LEU A 24 -16.85 0.49 3.32
CA LEU A 24 -16.20 0.61 4.62
C LEU A 24 -16.77 1.72 5.51
N ILE A 25 -17.58 2.64 4.97
CA ILE A 25 -18.07 3.81 5.70
C ILE A 25 -18.83 3.43 6.98
N PRO A 26 -19.80 2.49 6.95
CA PRO A 26 -20.54 2.13 8.16
C PRO A 26 -19.65 1.57 9.25
N ILE A 27 -18.75 0.64 8.90
CA ILE A 27 -17.86 0.01 9.88
C ILE A 27 -16.83 1.01 10.43
N CYS A 28 -16.27 1.88 9.60
CA CYS A 28 -15.35 2.91 10.05
C CYS A 28 -16.02 3.87 11.04
N LYS A 29 -17.27 4.28 10.80
CA LYS A 29 -18.04 5.10 11.74
C LYS A 29 -18.19 4.43 13.11
N GLU A 30 -18.51 3.14 13.13
CA GLU A 30 -18.64 2.40 14.39
C GLU A 30 -17.30 2.25 15.12
N ILE A 31 -16.21 1.98 14.40
CA ILE A 31 -14.87 1.91 14.98
C ILE A 31 -14.45 3.27 15.56
N LYS A 32 -14.69 4.37 14.82
CA LYS A 32 -14.39 5.74 15.30
C LYS A 32 -15.21 6.13 16.53
N LYS A 33 -16.48 5.72 16.64
CA LYS A 33 -17.31 5.92 17.86
C LYS A 33 -16.69 5.26 19.10
N LEU A 34 -15.95 4.16 18.93
CA LEU A 34 -15.25 3.48 20.02
C LEU A 34 -13.90 4.15 20.39
N GLY A 35 -13.48 5.21 19.66
CA GLY A 35 -12.26 5.96 19.94
C GLY A 35 -11.00 5.41 19.26
N PHE A 36 -11.09 4.37 18.41
CA PHE A 36 -9.92 3.81 17.74
C PHE A 36 -9.48 4.65 16.55
N LYS A 37 -8.16 4.68 16.31
CA LYS A 37 -7.60 5.05 15.01
C LYS A 37 -7.81 3.92 14.00
N ILE A 38 -7.86 4.26 12.72
CA ILE A 38 -8.05 3.29 11.64
C ILE A 38 -6.91 3.43 10.62
N LYS A 39 -6.18 2.33 10.40
CA LYS A 39 -5.27 2.17 9.29
C LYS A 39 -5.96 1.37 8.18
N LEU A 40 -5.88 1.83 6.95
CA LEU A 40 -6.34 1.10 5.76
C LEU A 40 -5.15 0.54 4.99
N ASP A 41 -5.10 -0.78 4.82
CA ASP A 41 -4.21 -1.45 3.89
C ASP A 41 -4.96 -1.69 2.57
N THR A 42 -4.45 -1.21 1.45
CA THR A 42 -5.13 -1.24 0.15
C THR A 42 -4.14 -1.30 -1.02
N ASN A 43 -4.60 -1.80 -2.16
CA ASN A 43 -3.87 -1.67 -3.41
C ASN A 43 -4.10 -0.32 -4.12
N GLY A 44 -4.90 0.57 -3.55
CA GLY A 44 -5.18 1.90 -4.07
C GLY A 44 -6.15 1.95 -5.26
N SER A 45 -6.76 0.84 -5.66
CA SER A 45 -7.56 0.75 -6.88
C SER A 45 -8.95 1.38 -6.78
N ASN A 46 -9.50 1.52 -5.57
CA ASN A 46 -10.82 2.15 -5.38
C ASN A 46 -10.69 3.61 -4.94
N PHE A 47 -10.29 4.46 -5.90
CA PHE A 47 -10.13 5.89 -5.67
C PHE A 47 -11.33 6.55 -4.98
N ASN A 48 -12.55 6.25 -5.44
CA ASN A 48 -13.75 6.95 -4.95
C ASN A 48 -13.99 6.64 -3.47
N GLN A 49 -13.88 5.39 -3.06
CA GLN A 49 -14.07 5.02 -1.66
C GLN A 49 -12.93 5.55 -0.76
N ILE A 50 -11.67 5.45 -1.23
CA ILE A 50 -10.52 5.99 -0.49
C ILE A 50 -10.69 7.50 -0.29
N LYS A 51 -11.06 8.22 -1.36
CA LYS A 51 -11.33 9.66 -1.28
C LYS A 51 -12.42 9.96 -0.26
N GLU A 52 -13.54 9.25 -0.30
CA GLU A 52 -14.66 9.47 0.62
C GLU A 52 -14.27 9.20 2.07
N LEU A 53 -13.52 8.11 2.35
CA LEU A 53 -13.03 7.80 3.69
C LEU A 53 -12.09 8.89 4.25
N VAL A 54 -11.23 9.45 3.41
CA VAL A 54 -10.32 10.55 3.76
C VAL A 54 -11.10 11.84 3.99
N ASP A 55 -12.00 12.23 3.06
CA ASP A 55 -12.80 13.46 3.16
C ASP A 55 -13.70 13.47 4.41
N LEU A 56 -14.25 12.31 4.76
CA LEU A 56 -15.08 12.12 5.96
C LEU A 56 -14.26 11.93 7.25
N LYS A 57 -12.91 11.93 7.18
CA LYS A 57 -11.99 11.71 8.31
C LYS A 57 -12.28 10.38 9.05
N LEU A 58 -12.66 9.36 8.30
CA LEU A 58 -12.99 8.04 8.84
C LEU A 58 -11.78 7.11 8.99
N ILE A 59 -10.66 7.45 8.38
CA ILE A 59 -9.38 6.74 8.50
C ILE A 59 -8.29 7.72 8.91
N ASP A 60 -7.22 7.21 9.52
CA ASP A 60 -6.12 8.02 10.05
C ASP A 60 -4.79 7.76 9.33
N TYR A 61 -4.67 6.63 8.63
CA TYR A 61 -3.45 6.25 7.92
C TYR A 61 -3.77 5.29 6.77
N ILE A 62 -3.00 5.36 5.69
CA ILE A 62 -3.13 4.45 4.55
C ILE A 62 -1.78 3.80 4.24
N ALA A 63 -1.77 2.48 4.02
CA ALA A 63 -0.65 1.79 3.38
C ALA A 63 -1.09 1.30 2.00
N ILE A 64 -0.40 1.78 0.95
CA ILE A 64 -0.70 1.40 -0.42
C ILE A 64 0.35 0.41 -0.92
N ASP A 65 -0.12 -0.75 -1.38
CA ASP A 65 0.70 -1.74 -2.08
C ASP A 65 0.88 -1.32 -3.55
N PHE A 66 2.00 -0.68 -3.87
CA PHE A 66 2.36 -0.33 -5.24
C PHE A 66 3.14 -1.48 -5.87
N LYS A 67 2.45 -2.31 -6.66
CA LYS A 67 2.89 -3.69 -6.94
C LYS A 67 3.90 -3.83 -8.07
N ALA A 68 3.94 -2.91 -9.04
CA ALA A 68 4.80 -3.03 -10.21
C ALA A 68 4.96 -1.68 -10.93
N PRO A 69 6.02 -1.49 -11.75
CA PRO A 69 6.11 -0.37 -12.66
C PRO A 69 5.06 -0.50 -13.77
N LYS A 70 4.77 0.60 -14.46
CA LYS A 70 3.69 0.70 -15.45
C LYS A 70 3.76 -0.39 -16.51
N GLU A 71 4.95 -0.66 -17.01
CA GLU A 71 5.21 -1.60 -18.11
C GLU A 71 4.85 -3.05 -17.75
N LYS A 72 5.08 -3.43 -16.50
CA LYS A 72 4.82 -4.79 -15.98
C LYS A 72 3.49 -4.90 -15.22
N PHE A 73 2.82 -3.76 -14.95
CA PHE A 73 1.68 -3.74 -14.02
C PHE A 73 0.54 -4.66 -14.48
N LYS A 74 0.16 -4.58 -15.75
CA LYS A 74 -0.94 -5.39 -16.30
C LYS A 74 -0.63 -6.90 -16.23
N ASP A 75 0.60 -7.28 -16.55
CA ASP A 75 1.00 -8.68 -16.58
C ASP A 75 1.09 -9.30 -15.19
N LEU A 76 1.55 -8.51 -14.20
CA LEU A 76 1.70 -8.99 -12.82
C LEU A 76 0.42 -8.90 -11.99
N VAL A 77 -0.42 -7.89 -12.23
CA VAL A 77 -1.64 -7.65 -11.44
C VAL A 77 -2.89 -8.19 -12.15
N GLY A 78 -2.83 -8.42 -13.47
CA GLY A 78 -3.94 -8.93 -14.26
C GLY A 78 -5.03 -7.89 -14.59
N LEU A 79 -4.86 -6.63 -14.14
CA LEU A 79 -5.87 -5.58 -14.26
C LEU A 79 -5.23 -4.26 -14.72
N CYS A 80 -5.99 -3.47 -15.50
CA CYS A 80 -5.55 -2.14 -15.99
C CYS A 80 -5.86 -1.04 -14.95
N LEU A 81 -5.32 -1.16 -13.74
CA LEU A 81 -5.63 -0.27 -12.61
C LEU A 81 -4.51 0.75 -12.30
N TYR A 82 -3.41 0.72 -13.05
CA TYR A 82 -2.24 1.57 -12.78
C TYR A 82 -2.61 3.05 -12.67
N ASP A 83 -3.29 3.61 -13.68
CA ASP A 83 -3.64 5.03 -13.70
C ASP A 83 -4.60 5.42 -12.55
N THR A 84 -5.46 4.50 -12.12
CA THR A 84 -6.33 4.72 -10.96
C THR A 84 -5.53 4.78 -9.66
N ILE A 85 -4.52 3.91 -9.50
CA ILE A 85 -3.64 3.93 -8.32
C ILE A 85 -2.81 5.21 -8.31
N ILE A 86 -2.26 5.63 -9.44
CA ILE A 86 -1.56 6.91 -9.58
C ILE A 86 -2.47 8.07 -9.15
N LYS A 87 -3.71 8.10 -9.63
CA LYS A 87 -4.71 9.11 -9.23
C LYS A 87 -4.96 9.11 -7.71
N THR A 88 -5.02 7.93 -7.10
CA THR A 88 -5.19 7.77 -5.65
C THR A 88 -3.99 8.38 -4.90
N ILE A 89 -2.77 8.04 -5.30
CA ILE A 89 -1.54 8.56 -4.69
C ILE A 89 -1.47 10.08 -4.83
N GLN A 90 -1.74 10.62 -6.03
CA GLN A 90 -1.77 12.07 -6.27
C GLN A 90 -2.76 12.80 -5.37
N TYR A 91 -3.96 12.23 -5.21
CA TYR A 91 -4.97 12.80 -4.32
C TYR A 91 -4.51 12.83 -2.86
N ILE A 92 -3.96 11.72 -2.36
CA ILE A 92 -3.49 11.59 -0.98
C ILE A 92 -2.35 12.59 -0.69
N ILE A 93 -1.39 12.73 -1.63
CA ILE A 93 -0.32 13.73 -1.56
C ILE A 93 -0.91 15.15 -1.53
N LYS A 94 -1.84 15.44 -2.45
CA LYS A 94 -2.48 16.76 -2.57
C LYS A 94 -3.17 17.21 -1.29
N VAL A 95 -3.84 16.30 -0.60
CA VAL A 95 -4.56 16.61 0.66
C VAL A 95 -3.67 16.47 1.90
N ASN A 96 -2.39 16.17 1.71
CA ASN A 96 -1.40 15.97 2.78
C ASN A 96 -1.86 14.96 3.84
N PHE A 97 -2.40 13.82 3.40
CA PHE A 97 -2.85 12.76 4.29
C PHE A 97 -1.69 11.79 4.61
N ASP A 98 -1.65 11.28 5.83
CA ASP A 98 -0.59 10.37 6.29
C ASP A 98 -0.68 8.99 5.63
N PHE A 99 0.36 8.60 4.89
CA PHE A 99 0.40 7.31 4.21
C PHE A 99 1.81 6.79 3.96
N GLU A 100 1.91 5.50 3.70
CA GLU A 100 3.11 4.83 3.22
C GLU A 100 2.86 4.15 1.87
N LEU A 101 3.92 4.07 1.06
CA LEU A 101 3.98 3.20 -0.12
C LEU A 101 4.86 2.00 0.19
N ARG A 102 4.44 0.82 -0.24
CA ARG A 102 5.20 -0.40 -0.08
C ARG A 102 5.12 -1.28 -1.33
N THR A 103 6.17 -2.02 -1.60
CA THR A 103 6.23 -3.00 -2.70
C THR A 103 6.75 -4.32 -2.16
N THR A 104 6.02 -5.40 -2.43
CA THR A 104 6.52 -6.76 -2.15
C THR A 104 7.40 -7.19 -3.32
N VAL A 105 8.65 -7.54 -3.00
CA VAL A 105 9.69 -7.86 -3.99
C VAL A 105 9.90 -9.36 -4.07
N ASN A 106 9.75 -9.89 -5.28
CA ASN A 106 10.28 -11.19 -5.70
C ASN A 106 11.12 -10.95 -6.95
N THR A 107 12.43 -11.12 -6.86
CA THR A 107 13.37 -10.72 -7.93
C THR A 107 13.23 -11.53 -9.23
N LYS A 108 12.38 -12.57 -9.26
CA LYS A 108 11.96 -13.24 -10.50
C LYS A 108 10.86 -12.50 -11.24
N LEU A 109 10.14 -11.58 -10.57
CA LEU A 109 9.01 -10.81 -11.11
C LEU A 109 9.35 -9.34 -11.22
N ILE A 110 9.98 -8.78 -10.18
CA ILE A 110 10.33 -7.37 -10.05
C ILE A 110 11.78 -7.29 -9.62
N ASP A 111 12.64 -6.83 -10.49
CA ASP A 111 14.08 -6.65 -10.24
C ASP A 111 14.41 -5.23 -9.77
N GLU A 112 15.70 -4.93 -9.59
CA GLU A 112 16.20 -3.64 -9.14
C GLU A 112 15.85 -2.51 -10.11
N ASN A 113 15.83 -2.76 -11.42
CA ASN A 113 15.48 -1.76 -12.44
C ASN A 113 14.00 -1.40 -12.32
N ASP A 114 13.14 -2.40 -12.08
CA ASP A 114 11.71 -2.19 -11.84
C ASP A 114 11.46 -1.33 -10.59
N ILE A 115 12.20 -1.62 -9.51
CA ILE A 115 12.12 -0.84 -8.27
C ILE A 115 12.59 0.59 -8.52
N ASN A 116 13.67 0.80 -9.26
CA ASN A 116 14.14 2.14 -9.61
C ASN A 116 13.12 2.89 -10.48
N SER A 117 12.41 2.21 -11.38
CA SER A 117 11.31 2.79 -12.14
C SER A 117 10.13 3.21 -11.24
N ILE A 118 9.77 2.36 -10.26
CA ILE A 118 8.75 2.71 -9.26
C ILE A 118 9.20 3.93 -8.44
N ILE A 119 10.45 3.94 -7.93
CA ILE A 119 10.99 5.06 -7.16
C ILE A 119 10.94 6.35 -7.97
N SER A 120 11.34 6.31 -9.25
CA SER A 120 11.24 7.48 -10.13
C SER A 120 9.82 7.99 -10.22
N THR A 121 8.86 7.08 -10.46
CA THR A 121 7.44 7.44 -10.57
C THR A 121 6.93 8.10 -9.28
N ILE A 122 7.18 7.50 -8.11
CA ILE A 122 6.63 8.05 -6.85
C ILE A 122 7.30 9.39 -6.45
N VAL A 123 8.58 9.57 -6.76
CA VAL A 123 9.29 10.85 -6.58
C VAL A 123 8.71 11.93 -7.50
N ASP A 124 8.46 11.61 -8.77
CA ASP A 124 7.85 12.54 -9.73
C ASP A 124 6.43 12.95 -9.33
N LEU A 125 5.70 12.07 -8.61
CA LEU A 125 4.41 12.41 -7.99
C LEU A 125 4.53 13.32 -6.76
N GLY A 126 5.75 13.52 -6.24
CA GLY A 126 6.01 14.33 -5.05
C GLY A 126 5.98 13.55 -3.73
N TYR A 127 6.08 12.21 -3.76
CA TYR A 127 6.20 11.40 -2.56
C TYR A 127 7.53 11.67 -1.84
N LYS A 128 7.47 11.87 -0.52
CA LYS A 128 8.65 12.23 0.31
C LYS A 128 8.77 11.38 1.58
N ASN A 129 7.81 10.50 1.82
CA ASN A 129 7.81 9.65 3.01
C ASN A 129 8.74 8.43 2.81
N THR A 130 8.87 7.61 3.84
CA THR A 130 9.61 6.35 3.75
C THR A 130 8.93 5.40 2.77
N TYR A 131 9.70 4.85 1.83
CA TYR A 131 9.25 3.80 0.92
C TYR A 131 9.69 2.44 1.44
N TYR A 132 8.75 1.48 1.50
CA TYR A 132 8.99 0.16 2.08
C TYR A 132 9.11 -0.91 1.01
N LEU A 133 10.24 -1.60 0.99
CA LEU A 133 10.46 -2.81 0.21
C LEU A 133 10.31 -4.02 1.11
N GLN A 134 9.35 -4.89 0.81
CA GLN A 134 9.04 -6.08 1.59
C GLN A 134 9.52 -7.31 0.83
N ASN A 135 10.38 -8.14 1.44
CA ASN A 135 10.77 -9.38 0.82
C ASN A 135 9.58 -10.33 0.72
N PHE A 136 9.43 -10.97 -0.43
CA PHE A 136 8.41 -11.99 -0.63
C PHE A 136 8.68 -13.19 0.29
N LEU A 137 7.69 -13.53 1.10
CA LEU A 137 7.73 -14.71 1.95
C LEU A 137 6.93 -15.84 1.28
N GLN A 138 7.60 -16.96 0.98
CA GLN A 138 6.93 -18.14 0.49
C GLN A 138 6.20 -18.84 1.64
N THR A 139 4.89 -18.97 1.53
CA THR A 139 4.03 -19.69 2.47
C THR A 139 3.21 -20.73 1.72
N SER A 140 2.62 -21.69 2.43
CA SER A 140 1.72 -22.69 1.84
C SER A 140 0.41 -22.12 1.27
N SER A 141 0.10 -20.88 1.59
CA SER A 141 -1.13 -20.18 1.17
C SER A 141 -0.92 -19.10 0.10
N ASN A 142 0.26 -19.04 -0.50
CA ASN A 142 0.51 -18.08 -1.56
C ASN A 142 -0.33 -18.40 -2.80
N ILE A 143 -0.90 -17.36 -3.40
CA ILE A 143 -1.63 -17.49 -4.68
C ILE A 143 -0.61 -17.59 -5.80
N GLY A 144 -0.73 -18.66 -6.62
CA GLY A 144 0.15 -18.97 -7.73
C GLY A 144 1.44 -19.71 -7.30
N ASP A 145 2.12 -20.35 -8.27
CA ASP A 145 3.34 -21.09 -8.06
C ASP A 145 4.59 -20.18 -8.00
N ILE A 146 4.53 -19.14 -7.17
CA ILE A 146 5.63 -18.19 -7.02
C ILE A 146 6.63 -18.79 -6.05
N SER A 147 7.78 -19.22 -6.57
CA SER A 147 8.88 -19.75 -5.76
C SER A 147 9.70 -18.62 -5.14
N LYS A 148 10.36 -18.92 -4.03
CA LYS A 148 11.32 -18.00 -3.39
C LYS A 148 12.34 -17.49 -4.41
N SER A 149 12.64 -16.22 -4.36
CA SER A 149 13.66 -15.54 -5.15
C SER A 149 14.89 -15.22 -4.30
N LYS A 150 15.94 -14.71 -4.94
CA LYS A 150 17.05 -14.08 -4.23
C LYS A 150 16.59 -12.76 -3.60
N ASP A 151 17.28 -12.31 -2.57
CA ASP A 151 17.07 -10.98 -2.03
C ASP A 151 17.51 -9.92 -3.05
N ILE A 152 16.88 -8.77 -2.97
CA ILE A 152 17.22 -7.61 -3.82
C ILE A 152 18.64 -7.11 -3.50
N ASN A 153 19.40 -6.74 -4.53
CA ASN A 153 20.68 -6.09 -4.33
C ASN A 153 20.49 -4.61 -3.99
N LYS A 154 20.63 -4.27 -2.71
CA LYS A 154 20.40 -2.92 -2.19
C LYS A 154 21.33 -1.86 -2.79
N GLU A 155 22.52 -2.25 -3.24
CA GLU A 155 23.52 -1.35 -3.85
C GLU A 155 23.08 -0.85 -5.23
N LEU A 156 22.17 -1.58 -5.89
CA LEU A 156 21.63 -1.22 -7.20
C LEU A 156 20.34 -0.37 -7.10
N ILE A 157 19.89 -0.06 -5.89
CA ILE A 157 18.69 0.76 -5.68
C ILE A 157 19.07 2.23 -5.61
N ASP A 158 18.60 3.01 -6.60
CA ASP A 158 18.70 4.48 -6.60
C ASP A 158 17.51 5.07 -5.80
N SER A 159 17.76 5.42 -4.55
CA SER A 159 16.72 5.94 -3.65
C SER A 159 16.16 7.31 -4.05
N LYS A 160 16.83 8.07 -4.91
CA LYS A 160 16.47 9.45 -5.27
C LYS A 160 16.13 10.34 -4.06
N ASN A 161 16.90 10.20 -2.98
CA ASN A 161 16.73 10.87 -1.68
C ASN A 161 15.53 10.43 -0.85
N LEU A 162 14.81 9.37 -1.23
CA LEU A 162 13.85 8.74 -0.33
C LEU A 162 14.55 7.91 0.74
N ILE A 163 13.94 7.83 1.90
CA ILE A 163 14.31 6.83 2.91
C ILE A 163 13.71 5.49 2.46
N ILE A 164 14.57 4.51 2.18
CA ILE A 164 14.15 3.15 1.85
C ILE A 164 14.28 2.28 3.08
N GLN A 165 13.17 1.66 3.51
CA GLN A 165 13.19 0.66 4.56
C GLN A 165 12.87 -0.73 4.00
N TYR A 166 13.67 -1.71 4.41
CA TYR A 166 13.51 -3.11 4.01
C TYR A 166 12.79 -3.86 5.14
N ARG A 167 11.69 -4.52 4.79
CA ARG A 167 10.89 -5.35 5.70
C ARG A 167 10.96 -6.81 5.25
N ASN A 168 10.78 -7.73 6.17
CA ASN A 168 10.66 -9.17 5.86
C ASN A 168 9.36 -9.48 5.18
#